data_3b43573148b9e95bdf3ddfcbdeb2a64d
#
_entry.id   3b43573148b9e95bdf3ddfcbdeb2a64d
#
_cell.length_a   1.000
_cell.length_b   1.000
_cell.length_c   1.000
_cell.angle_alpha   90.00
_cell.angle_beta   90.00
_cell.angle_gamma   90.00
#
_symmetry.space_group_name_H-M   'P 1'
#
loop_
_entity.id
_entity.type
_entity.pdbx_description
1 polymer ?
#
loop_
_entity_poly.entity_id
_entity_poly.type
_entity_poly.pdbx_seq_one_letter_code
_entity_poly.pdbx_strand_id
1 'polypeptide(L)'
;DQYPGVKTPWLAFPLVVKSNKKFNRREMQIFYEKNNVQTRTIFTGNILKQPIMKNLNYKTHKDAASVADDVMKNGILLGCHQGLTVKELKYICSTFVKFTKIKKL
;
A
#
# COMPACT_ATOMS: atom_id res chain seq x y z
N ASP A 1 8.64 -9.40 -3.37
CA ASP A 1 10.03 -9.89 -3.55
C ASP A 1 10.69 -9.14 -4.70
N GLN A 2 12.00 -8.96 -4.60
CA GLN A 2 12.80 -8.32 -5.63
C GLN A 2 13.36 -9.40 -6.56
N TYR A 3 13.39 -9.13 -7.86
CA TYR A 3 13.99 -10.07 -8.81
C TYR A 3 15.48 -10.30 -8.49
N PRO A 4 15.98 -11.53 -8.58
CA PRO A 4 17.39 -11.82 -8.36
C PRO A 4 18.30 -10.95 -9.25
N GLY A 5 19.37 -10.41 -8.66
CA GLY A 5 20.35 -9.56 -9.37
C GLY A 5 19.92 -8.10 -9.62
N VAL A 6 18.69 -7.72 -9.25
CA VAL A 6 18.22 -6.35 -9.40
C VAL A 6 18.34 -5.59 -8.09
N LYS A 7 18.95 -4.38 -8.13
CA LYS A 7 18.94 -3.42 -7.02
C LYS A 7 17.95 -2.32 -7.34
N THR A 8 16.88 -2.22 -6.59
CA THR A 8 15.83 -1.22 -6.81
C THR A 8 15.95 -0.09 -5.79
N PRO A 9 16.13 1.16 -6.22
CA PRO A 9 16.03 2.32 -5.34
C PRO A 9 14.54 2.58 -5.06
N TRP A 10 14.02 2.00 -3.98
CA TRP A 10 12.62 2.11 -3.63
C TRP A 10 12.21 3.54 -3.27
N LEU A 11 11.23 4.08 -3.97
CA LEU A 11 10.60 5.37 -3.66
C LEU A 11 9.68 5.29 -2.42
N ALA A 12 9.01 4.16 -2.26
CA ALA A 12 8.12 3.89 -1.15
C ALA A 12 8.03 2.37 -0.92
N PHE A 13 7.60 1.97 0.27
CA PHE A 13 7.39 0.57 0.61
C PHE A 13 5.91 0.19 0.41
N PRO A 14 5.57 -0.57 -0.64
CA PRO A 14 4.20 -0.94 -0.93
C PRO A 14 3.76 -2.13 -0.07
N LEU A 15 2.55 -2.04 0.46
CA LEU A 15 1.85 -3.10 1.16
C LEU A 15 0.47 -3.29 0.55
N VAL A 16 -0.01 -4.52 0.47
CA VAL A 16 -1.40 -4.82 0.14
C VAL A 16 -2.03 -5.52 1.33
N VAL A 17 -3.05 -4.90 1.89
CA VAL A 17 -3.82 -5.49 3.00
C VAL A 17 -4.65 -6.63 2.46
N LYS A 18 -4.32 -7.86 2.85
CA LYS A 18 -5.15 -9.02 2.48
C LYS A 18 -6.55 -8.85 3.07
N SER A 19 -7.57 -9.02 2.24
CA SER A 19 -8.96 -8.94 2.68
C SER A 19 -9.22 -9.91 3.82
N ASN A 20 -9.65 -9.39 4.96
CA ASN A 20 -10.05 -10.17 6.13
C ASN A 20 -11.18 -9.43 6.87
N LYS A 21 -11.84 -10.14 7.78
CA LYS A 21 -12.95 -9.58 8.56
C LYS A 21 -12.51 -8.73 9.76
N LYS A 22 -11.21 -8.72 10.09
CA LYS A 22 -10.71 -8.08 11.31
C LYS A 22 -10.39 -6.60 11.13
N PHE A 23 -9.93 -6.21 9.93
CA PHE A 23 -9.63 -4.82 9.59
C PHE A 23 -9.57 -4.60 8.08
N ASN A 24 -9.62 -3.33 7.67
CA ASN A 24 -9.45 -2.89 6.30
C ASN A 24 -8.28 -1.90 6.19
N ARG A 25 -7.91 -1.56 4.95
CA ARG A 25 -6.85 -0.59 4.65
C ARG A 25 -7.04 0.73 5.40
N ARG A 26 -8.25 1.29 5.40
CA ARG A 26 -8.53 2.60 6.00
C ARG A 26 -8.26 2.62 7.50
N GLU A 27 -8.65 1.57 8.21
CA GLU A 27 -8.37 1.45 9.64
C GLU A 27 -6.86 1.40 9.93
N MET A 28 -6.10 0.67 9.10
CA MET A 28 -4.65 0.61 9.21
C MET A 28 -4.01 1.96 8.92
N GLN A 29 -4.44 2.68 7.87
CA GLN A 29 -3.95 4.02 7.56
C GLN A 29 -4.21 4.99 8.71
N ILE A 30 -5.45 5.05 9.22
CA ILE A 30 -5.81 5.91 10.35
C ILE A 30 -4.93 5.60 11.57
N PHE A 31 -4.65 4.32 11.83
CA PHE A 31 -3.80 3.94 12.96
C PHE A 31 -2.37 4.44 12.79
N TYR A 32 -1.78 4.28 11.60
CA TYR A 32 -0.44 4.79 11.29
C TYR A 32 -0.37 6.32 11.43
N GLU A 33 -1.32 7.05 10.81
CA GLU A 33 -1.38 8.51 10.88
C GLU A 33 -1.51 9.01 12.33
N LYS A 34 -2.34 8.37 13.16
CA LYS A 34 -2.46 8.67 14.59
C LYS A 34 -1.17 8.41 15.38
N ASN A 35 -0.27 7.60 14.85
CA ASN A 35 1.05 7.33 15.42
C ASN A 35 2.17 8.08 14.66
N ASN A 36 1.86 9.18 13.97
CA ASN A 36 2.80 10.03 13.24
C ASN A 36 3.60 9.28 12.16
N VAL A 37 3.04 8.24 11.57
CA VAL A 37 3.59 7.53 10.41
C VAL A 37 2.71 7.84 9.20
N GLN A 38 3.21 8.71 8.32
CA GLN A 38 2.48 9.10 7.12
C GLN A 38 2.29 7.90 6.19
N THR A 39 1.09 7.79 5.63
CA THR A 39 0.74 6.77 4.64
C THR A 39 0.18 7.40 3.38
N ARG A 40 0.23 6.66 2.27
CA ARG A 40 -0.40 7.05 1.01
C ARG A 40 -1.09 5.86 0.37
N THR A 41 -2.03 6.13 -0.52
CA THR A 41 -2.58 5.12 -1.42
C THR A 41 -1.58 4.83 -2.54
N ILE A 42 -1.70 3.67 -3.19
CA ILE A 42 -0.88 3.35 -4.36
C ILE A 42 -1.42 4.14 -5.55
N PHE A 43 -0.90 5.34 -5.75
CA PHE A 43 -1.29 6.29 -6.80
C PHE A 43 -2.81 6.37 -6.98
N THR A 44 -3.28 6.35 -8.24
CA THR A 44 -4.71 6.33 -8.59
C THR A 44 -5.34 4.93 -8.50
N GLY A 45 -4.54 3.89 -8.22
CA GLY A 45 -5.00 2.51 -8.21
C GLY A 45 -5.26 1.98 -9.63
N ASN A 46 -6.52 1.69 -9.95
CA ASN A 46 -6.90 1.19 -11.27
C ASN A 46 -7.18 2.34 -12.25
N ILE A 47 -6.31 2.51 -13.25
CA ILE A 47 -6.45 3.54 -14.28
C ILE A 47 -7.78 3.39 -15.05
N LEU A 48 -8.26 2.15 -15.26
CA LEU A 48 -9.50 1.90 -16.00
C LEU A 48 -10.74 2.49 -15.32
N LYS A 49 -10.66 2.79 -14.03
CA LYS A 49 -11.74 3.43 -13.26
C LYS A 49 -11.65 4.95 -13.23
N GLN A 50 -10.64 5.53 -13.86
CA GLN A 50 -10.52 6.97 -13.94
C GLN A 50 -11.48 7.55 -14.98
N PRO A 51 -12.06 8.73 -14.72
CA PRO A 51 -13.08 9.32 -15.61
C PRO A 51 -12.62 9.49 -17.07
N ILE A 52 -11.35 9.77 -17.30
CA ILE A 52 -10.78 9.95 -18.64
C ILE A 52 -10.91 8.69 -19.51
N MET A 53 -10.89 7.51 -18.92
CA MET A 53 -10.99 6.25 -19.64
C MET A 53 -12.33 6.05 -20.36
N LYS A 54 -13.37 6.79 -19.97
CA LYS A 54 -14.69 6.72 -20.62
C LYS A 54 -14.64 7.22 -22.07
N ASN A 55 -13.68 8.06 -22.40
CA ASN A 55 -13.55 8.72 -23.70
C ASN A 55 -12.38 8.19 -24.54
N LEU A 56 -11.71 7.13 -24.05
CA LEU A 56 -10.54 6.57 -24.72
C LEU A 56 -10.84 5.17 -25.26
N ASN A 57 -10.38 4.90 -26.48
CA ASN A 57 -10.32 3.56 -27.00
C ASN A 57 -9.06 2.87 -26.45
N TYR A 58 -9.22 1.76 -25.73
CA TYR A 58 -8.11 1.01 -25.17
C TYR A 58 -8.32 -0.50 -25.27
N LYS A 59 -7.23 -1.24 -25.20
CA LYS A 59 -7.22 -2.70 -25.06
C LYS A 59 -6.70 -3.05 -23.67
N THR A 60 -7.32 -4.02 -23.04
CA THR A 60 -6.88 -4.53 -21.74
C THR A 60 -7.00 -6.05 -21.69
N HIS A 61 -6.19 -6.67 -20.85
CA HIS A 61 -6.31 -8.10 -20.54
C HIS A 61 -7.49 -8.32 -19.58
N LYS A 62 -8.18 -9.45 -19.73
CA LYS A 62 -9.39 -9.76 -18.93
C LYS A 62 -9.14 -9.69 -17.41
N ASP A 63 -7.97 -10.15 -16.96
CA ASP A 63 -7.64 -10.25 -15.53
C ASP A 63 -6.90 -9.01 -14.97
N ALA A 64 -6.43 -8.12 -15.84
CA ALA A 64 -5.68 -6.93 -15.40
C ALA A 64 -6.49 -6.02 -14.46
N ALA A 65 -7.80 -5.93 -14.69
CA ALA A 65 -8.69 -5.09 -13.88
C ALA A 65 -8.82 -5.61 -12.44
N SER A 66 -8.84 -6.91 -12.20
CA SER A 66 -9.06 -7.49 -10.86
C SER A 66 -7.89 -7.23 -9.92
N VAL A 67 -6.65 -7.40 -10.40
CA VAL A 67 -5.43 -7.11 -9.62
C VAL A 67 -5.31 -5.63 -9.33
N ALA A 68 -5.56 -4.79 -10.34
CA ALA A 68 -5.53 -3.34 -10.17
C ALA A 68 -6.62 -2.84 -9.20
N ASP A 69 -7.79 -3.48 -9.18
CA ASP A 69 -8.86 -3.20 -8.23
C ASP A 69 -8.48 -3.59 -6.81
N ASP A 70 -7.83 -4.74 -6.62
CA ASP A 70 -7.34 -5.15 -5.30
C ASP A 70 -6.28 -4.16 -4.77
N VAL A 71 -5.31 -3.78 -5.60
CA VAL A 71 -4.32 -2.76 -5.26
C VAL A 71 -4.98 -1.41 -4.96
N MET A 72 -5.96 -0.98 -5.74
CA MET A 72 -6.70 0.26 -5.51
C MET A 72 -7.45 0.24 -4.18
N LYS A 73 -8.06 -0.88 -3.84
CA LYS A 73 -8.86 -1.04 -2.62
C LYS A 73 -8.00 -1.23 -1.38
N ASN A 74 -6.94 -2.01 -1.49
CA ASN A 74 -6.20 -2.56 -0.35
C ASN A 74 -4.74 -2.11 -0.27
N GLY A 75 -4.25 -1.39 -1.29
CA GLY A 75 -2.87 -0.94 -1.35
C GLY A 75 -2.58 0.28 -0.47
N ILE A 76 -1.43 0.29 0.19
CA ILE A 76 -0.92 1.36 1.04
C ILE A 76 0.58 1.52 0.79
N LEU A 77 1.08 2.74 0.81
CA LEU A 77 2.49 3.07 0.72
C LEU A 77 2.99 3.62 2.06
N LEU A 78 4.13 3.13 2.50
CA LEU A 78 4.91 3.67 3.60
C LEU A 78 6.18 4.34 3.06
N GLY A 79 6.67 5.36 3.75
CA GLY A 79 7.95 6.00 3.41
C GLY A 79 9.12 5.03 3.61
N CYS A 80 10.06 5.05 2.68
CA CYS A 80 11.31 4.27 2.77
C CYS A 80 12.51 5.01 2.18
N HIS A 81 12.52 6.35 2.29
CA HIS A 81 13.62 7.16 1.76
C HIS A 81 14.92 6.98 2.57
N GLN A 82 16.05 7.30 1.94
CA GLN A 82 17.39 7.11 2.50
C GLN A 82 17.69 7.94 3.77
N GLY A 83 16.90 8.95 4.07
CA GLY A 83 17.04 9.75 5.29
C GLY A 83 16.42 9.11 6.55
N LEU A 84 15.71 7.98 6.42
CA LEU A 84 15.16 7.28 7.57
C LEU A 84 16.27 6.59 8.36
N THR A 85 16.32 6.88 9.65
CA THR A 85 17.22 6.22 10.59
C THR A 85 16.71 4.81 10.95
N VAL A 86 17.60 3.96 11.44
CA VAL A 86 17.22 2.63 11.96
C VAL A 86 16.19 2.72 13.08
N LYS A 87 16.24 3.79 13.89
CA LYS A 87 15.28 4.05 14.98
C LYS A 87 13.87 4.28 14.39
N GLU A 88 13.76 5.09 13.36
CA GLU A 88 12.49 5.37 12.67
C GLU A 88 11.93 4.14 11.97
N LEU A 89 12.77 3.35 11.30
CA LEU A 89 12.35 2.09 10.71
C LEU A 89 11.81 1.10 11.76
N LYS A 90 12.50 0.97 12.91
CA LYS A 90 12.02 0.17 14.03
C LYS A 90 10.70 0.70 14.59
N TYR A 91 10.50 2.03 14.62
CA TYR A 91 9.26 2.65 15.05
C TYR A 91 8.09 2.27 14.11
N ILE A 92 8.29 2.38 12.79
CA ILE A 92 7.29 1.99 11.80
C ILE A 92 6.89 0.51 11.99
N CYS A 93 7.88 -0.37 12.12
CA CYS A 93 7.62 -1.80 12.36
C CYS A 93 6.90 -2.07 13.69
N SER A 94 7.30 -1.40 14.76
CA SER A 94 6.65 -1.54 16.06
C SER A 94 5.21 -1.04 16.05
N THR A 95 4.92 0.00 15.27
CA THR A 95 3.56 0.52 15.06
C THR A 95 2.69 -0.53 14.38
N PHE A 96 3.22 -1.26 13.38
CA PHE A 96 2.52 -2.40 12.79
C PHE A 96 2.20 -3.49 13.83
N VAL A 97 3.19 -3.89 14.63
CA VAL A 97 3.01 -4.90 15.67
C VAL A 97 1.96 -4.48 16.70
N LYS A 98 1.92 -3.20 17.09
CA LYS A 98 0.86 -2.68 17.98
C LYS A 98 -0.52 -2.81 17.32
N PHE A 99 -0.63 -2.44 16.04
CA PHE A 99 -1.89 -2.58 15.30
C PHE A 99 -2.39 -4.02 15.25
N THR A 100 -1.51 -4.97 14.93
CA THR A 100 -1.87 -6.39 14.87
C THR A 100 -2.33 -6.93 16.22
N LYS A 101 -1.68 -6.55 17.32
CA LYS A 101 -2.10 -6.92 18.69
C LYS A 101 -3.50 -6.39 19.02
N ILE A 102 -3.80 -5.13 18.70
CA ILE A 102 -5.12 -4.52 18.93
C ILE A 102 -6.19 -5.25 18.13
N LYS A 103 -5.90 -5.65 16.91
CA LYS A 103 -6.84 -6.37 16.03
C LYS A 103 -6.89 -7.88 16.30
N LYS A 104 -6.13 -8.37 17.27
CA LYS A 104 -6.02 -9.82 17.61
C LYS A 104 -5.69 -10.68 16.39
N LEU A 105 -4.63 -10.27 15.67
CA LEU A 105 -4.09 -10.98 14.50
C LEU A 105 -3.01 -11.95 14.91
#